data_1380db20512e86fec2c2a2f78183f2ca
#
_entry.id   1380db20512e86fec2c2a2f78183f2ca
#
_cell.length_a   1.000
_cell.length_b   1.000
_cell.length_c   1.000
_cell.angle_alpha   90.00
_cell.angle_beta   90.00
_cell.angle_gamma   90.00
#
_symmetry.space_group_name_H-M   'P 1'
#
loop_
_entity.id
_entity.type
_entity.pdbx_description
1 polymer ?
#
loop_
_entity_poly.entity_id
_entity_poly.type
_entity_poly.pdbx_seq_one_letter_code
_entity_poly.pdbx_strand_id
1 'polypeptide(L)'
;SAKVMTLAQALGVLLGSAIGSSLTTQLIAFKITDFALVLIFSGACLFLFTKRSRRRSLGQILLGFGLIFYGMFVMSSAMAPIKDYPLVAAMIISLENYPFLAFLVALIVTAILQSSAGFLALLMTLAGQGLVGSYAMIPFVLGAHLGGTITGVLSSLGTPGRESKRAAWANFGFKLINGLLFLPLYRPSTTFVLWSSPDLSRQIANAHTIFSL
;
A
#
# COMPACT_ATOMS: atom_id res chain seq x y z
N SER A 1 -25.18 -0.18 1.13
CA SER A 1 -25.35 0.16 -0.28
C SER A 1 -26.80 0.58 -0.56
N ALA A 2 -26.96 1.85 -0.88
CA ALA A 2 -28.27 2.47 -1.13
C ALA A 2 -28.79 2.22 -2.56
N LYS A 3 -28.39 1.14 -3.25
CA LYS A 3 -28.70 0.87 -4.67
C LYS A 3 -28.30 2.02 -5.63
N VAL A 4 -27.27 2.76 -5.29
CA VAL A 4 -26.86 3.99 -6.00
C VAL A 4 -26.09 3.67 -7.29
N MET A 5 -25.50 2.47 -7.41
CA MET A 5 -24.64 2.09 -8.54
C MET A 5 -24.94 0.68 -9.02
N THR A 6 -24.83 0.49 -10.33
CA THR A 6 -24.81 -0.85 -10.96
C THR A 6 -23.42 -1.49 -10.77
N LEU A 7 -23.31 -2.81 -11.01
CA LEU A 7 -22.04 -3.53 -10.95
C LEU A 7 -20.98 -2.90 -11.88
N ALA A 8 -21.35 -2.55 -13.11
CA ALA A 8 -20.43 -1.95 -14.08
C ALA A 8 -19.88 -0.59 -13.58
N GLN A 9 -20.72 0.25 -12.99
CA GLN A 9 -20.30 1.50 -12.38
C GLN A 9 -19.39 1.26 -11.18
N ALA A 10 -19.71 0.29 -10.33
CA ALA A 10 -18.87 -0.07 -9.18
C ALA A 10 -17.48 -0.57 -9.61
N LEU A 11 -17.39 -1.39 -10.66
CA LEU A 11 -16.11 -1.83 -11.22
C LEU A 11 -15.28 -0.66 -11.76
N GLY A 12 -15.92 0.32 -12.44
CA GLY A 12 -15.22 1.54 -12.88
C GLY A 12 -14.64 2.34 -11.71
N VAL A 13 -15.38 2.46 -10.61
CA VAL A 13 -14.89 3.12 -9.38
C VAL A 13 -13.73 2.34 -8.75
N LEU A 14 -13.81 1.00 -8.72
CA LEU A 14 -12.73 0.15 -8.21
C LEU A 14 -11.44 0.29 -9.02
N LEU A 15 -11.52 0.33 -10.35
CA LEU A 15 -10.38 0.58 -11.23
C LEU A 15 -9.78 1.97 -10.99
N GLY A 16 -10.64 3.01 -10.91
CA GLY A 16 -10.19 4.36 -10.57
C GLY A 16 -9.50 4.44 -9.20
N SER A 17 -10.02 3.71 -8.21
CA SER A 17 -9.41 3.58 -6.88
C SER A 17 -8.04 2.89 -6.94
N ALA A 18 -7.88 1.86 -7.79
CA ALA A 18 -6.60 1.18 -7.98
C ALA A 18 -5.55 2.14 -8.58
N ILE A 19 -5.93 2.95 -9.58
CA ILE A 19 -5.06 3.99 -10.14
C ILE A 19 -4.69 5.03 -9.07
N GLY A 20 -5.68 5.49 -8.29
CA GLY A 20 -5.45 6.46 -7.22
C GLY A 20 -4.51 5.92 -6.12
N SER A 21 -4.66 4.67 -5.73
CA SER A 21 -3.77 4.04 -4.76
C SER A 21 -2.34 3.89 -5.29
N SER A 22 -2.17 3.65 -6.59
CA SER A 22 -0.86 3.61 -7.24
C SER A 22 -0.17 4.98 -7.20
N LEU A 23 -0.90 6.06 -7.49
CA LEU A 23 -0.36 7.42 -7.36
C LEU A 23 0.06 7.73 -5.92
N THR A 24 -0.76 7.36 -4.93
CA THR A 24 -0.42 7.52 -3.51
C THR A 24 0.87 6.77 -3.16
N THR A 25 1.01 5.52 -3.60
CA THR A 25 2.20 4.71 -3.35
C THR A 25 3.44 5.31 -4.01
N GLN A 26 3.32 5.86 -5.23
CA GLN A 26 4.40 6.59 -5.90
C GLN A 26 4.83 7.83 -5.11
N LEU A 27 3.88 8.59 -4.57
CA LEU A 27 4.19 9.76 -3.74
C LEU A 27 4.90 9.36 -2.43
N ILE A 28 4.47 8.27 -1.78
CA ILE A 28 5.12 7.74 -0.58
C ILE A 28 6.58 7.36 -0.85
N ALA A 29 6.89 6.82 -2.03
CA ALA A 29 8.24 6.41 -2.40
C ALA A 29 9.25 7.57 -2.56
N PHE A 30 8.81 8.84 -2.56
CA PHE A 30 9.72 10.00 -2.64
C PHE A 30 10.53 10.28 -1.36
N LYS A 31 10.24 9.60 -0.23
CA LYS A 31 11.00 9.72 1.04
C LYS A 31 11.18 11.18 1.51
N ILE A 32 10.12 11.98 1.47
CA ILE A 32 10.14 13.39 1.91
C ILE A 32 9.97 13.49 3.45
N THR A 33 10.48 12.52 4.19
CA THR A 33 10.33 12.43 5.65
C THR A 33 10.91 13.63 6.38
N ASP A 34 12.02 14.18 5.89
CA ASP A 34 12.71 15.33 6.51
C ASP A 34 11.87 16.62 6.46
N PHE A 35 10.97 16.74 5.50
CA PHE A 35 10.05 17.86 5.37
C PHE A 35 8.67 17.61 6.00
N ALA A 36 8.46 16.47 6.63
CA ALA A 36 7.16 16.10 7.18
C ALA A 36 6.61 17.15 8.15
N LEU A 37 7.43 17.61 9.09
CA LEU A 37 7.02 18.63 10.08
C LEU A 37 6.70 19.98 9.42
N VAL A 38 7.45 20.36 8.38
CA VAL A 38 7.19 21.61 7.63
C VAL A 38 5.86 21.50 6.89
N LEU A 39 5.56 20.35 6.28
CA LEU A 39 4.29 20.09 5.63
C LEU A 39 3.12 20.09 6.62
N ILE A 40 3.29 19.49 7.79
CA ILE A 40 2.28 19.49 8.85
C ILE A 40 2.01 20.92 9.32
N PHE A 41 3.07 21.67 9.67
CA PHE A 41 2.93 23.02 10.19
C PHE A 41 2.28 23.96 9.15
N SER A 42 2.81 24.01 7.94
CA SER A 42 2.26 24.84 6.87
C SER A 42 0.83 24.45 6.49
N GLY A 43 0.56 23.14 6.43
CA GLY A 43 -0.77 22.60 6.17
C GLY A 43 -1.77 22.97 7.27
N ALA A 44 -1.39 22.84 8.55
CA ALA A 44 -2.21 23.22 9.68
C ALA A 44 -2.48 24.74 9.69
N CYS A 45 -1.47 25.57 9.46
CA CYS A 45 -1.64 27.01 9.36
C CYS A 45 -2.63 27.40 8.25
N LEU A 46 -2.48 26.83 7.05
CA LEU A 46 -3.40 27.08 5.95
C LEU A 46 -4.81 26.58 6.27
N PHE A 47 -4.96 25.43 6.88
CA PHE A 47 -6.25 24.86 7.24
C PHE A 47 -6.99 25.67 8.31
N LEU A 48 -6.29 26.11 9.37
CA LEU A 48 -6.89 26.78 10.52
C LEU A 48 -7.12 28.27 10.27
N PHE A 49 -6.17 28.98 9.65
CA PHE A 49 -6.19 30.43 9.57
C PHE A 49 -6.75 30.97 8.24
N THR A 50 -7.05 30.11 7.27
CA THR A 50 -7.56 30.57 5.98
C THR A 50 -9.08 30.38 5.86
N LYS A 51 -9.79 31.46 5.55
CA LYS A 51 -11.24 31.44 5.29
C LYS A 51 -11.60 31.04 3.85
N ARG A 52 -10.65 31.12 2.90
CA ARG A 52 -10.87 30.76 1.49
C ARG A 52 -10.87 29.23 1.31
N SER A 53 -11.98 28.67 0.83
CA SER A 53 -12.17 27.22 0.62
C SER A 53 -11.00 26.55 -0.10
N ARG A 54 -10.53 27.13 -1.23
CA ARG A 54 -9.44 26.55 -2.02
C ARG A 54 -8.11 26.45 -1.24
N ARG A 55 -7.75 27.49 -0.46
CA ARG A 55 -6.53 27.46 0.36
C ARG A 55 -6.66 26.51 1.54
N ARG A 56 -7.86 26.41 2.12
CA ARG A 56 -8.15 25.47 3.19
C ARG A 56 -8.01 24.02 2.70
N SER A 57 -8.50 23.70 1.49
CA SER A 57 -8.29 22.38 0.87
C SER A 57 -6.83 22.07 0.60
N LEU A 58 -6.05 23.05 0.14
CA LEU A 58 -4.58 22.91 0.02
C LEU A 58 -3.93 22.63 1.36
N GLY A 59 -4.36 23.33 2.43
CA GLY A 59 -3.91 23.06 3.79
C GLY A 59 -4.18 21.62 4.24
N GLN A 60 -5.37 21.09 3.94
CA GLN A 60 -5.72 19.69 4.23
C GLN A 60 -4.83 18.70 3.48
N ILE A 61 -4.54 18.96 2.20
CA ILE A 61 -3.66 18.11 1.38
C ILE A 61 -2.25 18.11 1.97
N LEU A 62 -1.67 19.28 2.25
CA LEU A 62 -0.33 19.40 2.83
C LEU A 62 -0.25 18.73 4.20
N LEU A 63 -1.25 18.94 5.05
CA LEU A 63 -1.34 18.32 6.38
C LEU A 63 -1.41 16.79 6.25
N GLY A 64 -2.26 16.27 5.35
CA GLY A 64 -2.38 14.82 5.12
C GLY A 64 -1.08 14.19 4.64
N PHE A 65 -0.41 14.81 3.67
CA PHE A 65 0.92 14.35 3.21
C PHE A 65 1.95 14.40 4.34
N GLY A 66 2.01 15.51 5.07
CA GLY A 66 2.92 15.64 6.21
C GLY A 66 2.70 14.55 7.25
N LEU A 67 1.44 14.22 7.58
CA LEU A 67 1.10 13.14 8.51
C LEU A 67 1.51 11.75 7.99
N ILE A 68 1.38 11.49 6.67
CA ILE A 68 1.83 10.23 6.08
C ILE A 68 3.36 10.10 6.24
N PHE A 69 4.13 11.11 5.86
CA PHE A 69 5.59 11.07 5.98
C PHE A 69 6.08 11.03 7.43
N TYR A 70 5.42 11.76 8.32
CA TYR A 70 5.71 11.67 9.75
C TYR A 70 5.40 10.28 10.31
N GLY A 71 4.28 9.67 9.91
CA GLY A 71 3.95 8.29 10.25
C GLY A 71 5.02 7.29 9.77
N MET A 72 5.56 7.48 8.56
CA MET A 72 6.68 6.68 8.05
C MET A 72 7.94 6.87 8.90
N PHE A 73 8.25 8.09 9.31
CA PHE A 73 9.36 8.38 10.22
C PHE A 73 9.19 7.65 11.55
N VAL A 74 8.00 7.72 12.15
CA VAL A 74 7.69 7.02 13.41
C VAL A 74 7.81 5.50 13.23
N MET A 75 7.27 4.94 12.14
CA MET A 75 7.43 3.52 11.82
C MET A 75 8.91 3.13 11.68
N SER A 76 9.69 3.94 10.96
CA SER A 76 11.13 3.70 10.79
C SER A 76 11.87 3.67 12.13
N SER A 77 11.56 4.62 13.00
CA SER A 77 12.15 4.70 14.35
C SER A 77 11.73 3.51 15.22
N ALA A 78 10.46 3.11 15.14
CA ALA A 78 9.93 1.97 15.89
C ALA A 78 10.50 0.61 15.39
N MET A 79 10.83 0.52 14.10
CA MET A 79 11.40 -0.68 13.50
C MET A 79 12.94 -0.75 13.61
N ALA A 80 13.61 0.36 13.91
CA ALA A 80 15.08 0.39 14.02
C ALA A 80 15.64 -0.66 15.00
N PRO A 81 15.05 -0.89 16.19
CA PRO A 81 15.53 -1.90 17.13
C PRO A 81 15.43 -3.35 16.63
N ILE A 82 14.66 -3.63 15.57
CA ILE A 82 14.55 -4.99 15.00
C ILE A 82 15.92 -5.52 14.58
N LYS A 83 16.83 -4.64 14.15
CA LYS A 83 18.20 -5.02 13.77
C LYS A 83 19.01 -5.56 14.96
N ASP A 84 18.67 -5.15 16.17
CA ASP A 84 19.32 -5.59 17.40
C ASP A 84 18.85 -6.98 17.84
N TYR A 85 17.82 -7.52 17.18
CA TYR A 85 17.31 -8.86 17.39
C TYR A 85 17.62 -9.75 16.16
N PRO A 86 18.82 -10.41 16.13
CA PRO A 86 19.29 -11.12 14.94
C PRO A 86 18.31 -12.20 14.43
N LEU A 87 17.60 -12.86 15.36
CA LEU A 87 16.62 -13.87 14.99
C LEU A 87 15.45 -13.27 14.21
N VAL A 88 14.92 -12.14 14.67
CA VAL A 88 13.78 -11.46 14.02
C VAL A 88 14.20 -10.91 12.67
N ALA A 89 15.36 -10.26 12.60
CA ALA A 89 15.93 -9.77 11.34
C ALA A 89 16.12 -10.91 10.33
N ALA A 90 16.72 -12.03 10.78
CA ALA A 90 16.94 -13.21 9.94
C ALA A 90 15.60 -13.83 9.45
N MET A 91 14.56 -13.86 10.29
CA MET A 91 13.23 -14.32 9.87
C MET A 91 12.63 -13.44 8.76
N ILE A 92 12.72 -12.12 8.89
CA ILE A 92 12.20 -11.20 7.87
C ILE A 92 12.98 -11.35 6.56
N ILE A 93 14.32 -11.38 6.64
CA ILE A 93 15.19 -11.54 5.47
C ILE A 93 14.94 -12.89 4.79
N SER A 94 14.71 -13.97 5.57
CA SER A 94 14.46 -15.30 5.02
C SER A 94 13.19 -15.40 4.17
N LEU A 95 12.22 -14.49 4.34
CA LEU A 95 11.00 -14.43 3.53
C LEU A 95 11.29 -14.24 2.04
N GLU A 96 12.48 -13.74 1.67
CA GLU A 96 12.91 -13.66 0.27
C GLU A 96 13.02 -15.05 -0.39
N ASN A 97 13.35 -16.07 0.39
CA ASN A 97 13.46 -17.45 -0.08
C ASN A 97 12.11 -18.22 -0.06
N TYR A 98 11.10 -17.65 0.60
CA TYR A 98 9.78 -18.27 0.76
C TYR A 98 8.67 -17.35 0.24
N PRO A 99 8.54 -17.21 -1.11
CA PRO A 99 7.63 -16.23 -1.73
C PRO A 99 6.17 -16.42 -1.34
N PHE A 100 5.73 -17.67 -1.17
CA PHE A 100 4.37 -17.95 -0.72
C PHE A 100 4.14 -17.49 0.73
N LEU A 101 5.12 -17.67 1.61
CA LEU A 101 5.04 -17.20 2.99
C LEU A 101 5.06 -15.66 3.05
N ALA A 102 5.92 -15.01 2.26
CA ALA A 102 5.95 -13.55 2.12
C ALA A 102 4.59 -13.01 1.66
N PHE A 103 3.98 -13.65 0.67
CA PHE A 103 2.64 -13.31 0.19
C PHE A 103 1.59 -13.44 1.30
N LEU A 104 1.59 -14.55 2.06
CA LEU A 104 0.63 -14.77 3.16
C LEU A 104 0.82 -13.76 4.30
N VAL A 105 2.06 -13.49 4.68
CA VAL A 105 2.37 -12.48 5.71
C VAL A 105 1.85 -11.11 5.28
N ALA A 106 2.12 -10.69 4.03
CA ALA A 106 1.61 -9.43 3.51
C ALA A 106 0.08 -9.38 3.48
N LEU A 107 -0.55 -10.46 3.06
CA LEU A 107 -2.02 -10.59 3.02
C LEU A 107 -2.62 -10.40 4.41
N ILE A 108 -2.10 -11.15 5.41
CA ILE A 108 -2.62 -11.12 6.79
C ILE A 108 -2.38 -9.74 7.42
N VAL A 109 -1.17 -9.23 7.32
CA VAL A 109 -0.84 -7.91 7.91
C VAL A 109 -1.66 -6.80 7.25
N THR A 110 -1.82 -6.82 5.92
CA THR A 110 -2.64 -5.84 5.21
C THR A 110 -4.12 -5.95 5.58
N ALA A 111 -4.63 -7.17 5.76
CA ALA A 111 -6.02 -7.38 6.19
C ALA A 111 -6.27 -6.83 7.61
N ILE A 112 -5.28 -6.96 8.52
CA ILE A 112 -5.34 -6.41 9.88
C ILE A 112 -5.24 -4.87 9.84
N LEU A 113 -4.29 -4.32 9.09
CA LEU A 113 -4.11 -2.87 8.92
C LEU A 113 -5.26 -2.23 8.14
N GLN A 114 -5.99 -2.99 7.36
CA GLN A 114 -7.06 -2.53 6.45
C GLN A 114 -6.59 -1.44 5.47
N SER A 115 -5.29 -1.41 5.19
CA SER A 115 -4.66 -0.40 4.34
C SER A 115 -3.47 -0.99 3.59
N SER A 116 -3.62 -1.20 2.29
CA SER A 116 -2.50 -1.62 1.44
C SER A 116 -1.41 -0.53 1.33
N ALA A 117 -1.80 0.74 1.29
CA ALA A 117 -0.85 1.84 1.30
C ALA A 117 -0.05 1.90 2.61
N GLY A 118 -0.70 1.65 3.76
CA GLY A 118 -0.04 1.55 5.06
C GLY A 118 0.96 0.40 5.12
N PHE A 119 0.59 -0.78 4.61
CA PHE A 119 1.51 -1.91 4.51
C PHE A 119 2.69 -1.62 3.57
N LEU A 120 2.45 -1.00 2.42
CA LEU A 120 3.52 -0.65 1.48
C LEU A 120 4.47 0.39 2.05
N ALA A 121 3.98 1.36 2.82
CA ALA A 121 4.81 2.30 3.55
C ALA A 121 5.70 1.59 4.59
N LEU A 122 5.16 0.62 5.33
CA LEU A 122 5.91 -0.25 6.23
C LEU A 122 6.97 -1.04 5.47
N LEU A 123 6.59 -1.66 4.33
CA LEU A 123 7.51 -2.44 3.49
C LEU A 123 8.67 -1.58 2.98
N MET A 124 8.39 -0.36 2.50
CA MET A 124 9.41 0.60 2.06
C MET A 124 10.34 1.02 3.21
N THR A 125 9.80 1.15 4.42
CA THR A 125 10.58 1.44 5.62
C THR A 125 11.54 0.29 5.94
N LEU A 126 11.05 -0.96 5.95
CA LEU A 126 11.88 -2.15 6.18
C LEU A 126 12.93 -2.34 5.06
N ALA A 127 12.55 -2.08 3.82
CA ALA A 127 13.46 -2.09 2.68
C ALA A 127 14.57 -1.04 2.80
N GLY A 128 14.25 0.17 3.25
CA GLY A 128 15.22 1.22 3.54
C GLY A 128 16.19 0.87 4.68
N GLN A 129 15.80 -0.03 5.56
CA GLN A 129 16.65 -0.57 6.63
C GLN A 129 17.45 -1.82 6.20
N GLY A 130 17.28 -2.30 4.96
CA GLY A 130 17.96 -3.50 4.47
C GLY A 130 17.40 -4.82 5.01
N LEU A 131 16.19 -4.80 5.59
CA LEU A 131 15.52 -5.99 6.14
C LEU A 131 14.67 -6.73 5.09
N VAL A 132 14.44 -6.14 3.92
CA VAL A 132 13.66 -6.73 2.82
C VAL A 132 14.53 -6.75 1.57
N GLY A 133 14.71 -7.93 1.01
CA GLY A 133 15.42 -8.13 -0.26
C GLY A 133 14.52 -7.89 -1.46
N SER A 134 15.14 -7.67 -2.61
CA SER A 134 14.45 -7.35 -3.85
C SER A 134 13.48 -8.44 -4.32
N TYR A 135 13.81 -9.71 -4.09
CA TYR A 135 12.98 -10.84 -4.53
C TYR A 135 11.76 -11.09 -3.66
N ALA A 136 11.72 -10.55 -2.43
CA ALA A 136 10.53 -10.57 -1.58
C ALA A 136 9.50 -9.50 -1.99
N MET A 137 9.90 -8.49 -2.76
CA MET A 137 9.09 -7.33 -3.13
C MET A 137 7.77 -7.72 -3.82
N ILE A 138 7.84 -8.54 -4.88
CA ILE A 138 6.64 -8.93 -5.64
C ILE A 138 5.66 -9.76 -4.80
N PRO A 139 6.08 -10.83 -4.09
CA PRO A 139 5.21 -11.54 -3.16
C PRO A 139 4.52 -10.64 -2.14
N PHE A 140 5.25 -9.71 -1.53
CA PHE A 140 4.67 -8.76 -0.58
C PHE A 140 3.63 -7.83 -1.22
N VAL A 141 3.92 -7.28 -2.41
CA VAL A 141 2.99 -6.40 -3.13
C VAL A 141 1.71 -7.15 -3.51
N LEU A 142 1.82 -8.38 -4.03
CA LEU A 142 0.66 -9.21 -4.40
C LEU A 142 -0.18 -9.56 -3.18
N GLY A 143 0.46 -9.92 -2.06
CA GLY A 143 -0.22 -10.20 -0.80
C GLY A 143 -0.95 -8.96 -0.25
N ALA A 144 -0.32 -7.78 -0.33
CA ALA A 144 -0.93 -6.52 0.07
C ALA A 144 -2.16 -6.18 -0.78
N HIS A 145 -2.09 -6.42 -2.08
CA HIS A 145 -3.25 -6.22 -2.98
C HIS A 145 -4.44 -7.07 -2.58
N LEU A 146 -4.22 -8.36 -2.34
CA LEU A 146 -5.29 -9.26 -1.95
C LEU A 146 -5.80 -8.95 -0.54
N GLY A 147 -4.91 -8.70 0.42
CA GLY A 147 -5.24 -8.33 1.80
C GLY A 147 -6.11 -7.08 1.89
N GLY A 148 -5.82 -6.07 1.06
CA GLY A 148 -6.61 -4.84 0.98
C GLY A 148 -8.06 -5.04 0.50
N THR A 149 -8.35 -6.12 -0.22
CA THR A 149 -9.73 -6.42 -0.67
C THR A 149 -10.59 -7.05 0.41
N ILE A 150 -9.99 -7.64 1.44
CA ILE A 150 -10.70 -8.33 2.53
C ILE A 150 -11.65 -7.37 3.24
N THR A 151 -11.24 -6.12 3.46
CA THR A 151 -12.09 -5.09 4.05
C THR A 151 -13.39 -4.89 3.24
N GLY A 152 -13.27 -4.83 1.91
CA GLY A 152 -14.43 -4.72 1.02
C GLY A 152 -15.36 -5.93 1.09
N VAL A 153 -14.79 -7.14 1.15
CA VAL A 153 -15.57 -8.38 1.32
C VAL A 153 -16.30 -8.37 2.66
N LEU A 154 -15.60 -8.10 3.77
CA LEU A 154 -16.20 -8.04 5.11
C LEU A 154 -17.31 -7.00 5.17
N SER A 155 -17.09 -5.78 4.66
CA SER A 155 -18.10 -4.73 4.60
C SER A 155 -19.32 -5.14 3.77
N SER A 156 -19.13 -5.94 2.72
CA SER A 156 -20.22 -6.42 1.88
C SER A 156 -21.10 -7.45 2.56
N LEU A 157 -20.57 -8.22 3.52
CA LEU A 157 -21.36 -9.24 4.25
C LEU A 157 -22.46 -8.60 5.10
N GLY A 158 -22.20 -7.43 5.69
CA GLY A 158 -23.17 -6.67 6.48
C GLY A 158 -24.21 -5.90 5.66
N THR A 159 -24.12 -5.89 4.32
CA THR A 159 -25.04 -5.14 3.46
C THR A 159 -26.09 -6.06 2.80
N PRO A 160 -27.36 -5.65 2.72
CA PRO A 160 -28.40 -6.46 2.07
C PRO A 160 -28.33 -6.46 0.53
N GLY A 161 -27.47 -5.61 -0.08
CA GLY A 161 -27.41 -5.42 -1.53
C GLY A 161 -26.61 -6.51 -2.25
N ARG A 162 -27.22 -7.21 -3.23
CA ARG A 162 -26.53 -8.21 -4.06
C ARG A 162 -25.38 -7.61 -4.88
N GLU A 163 -25.57 -6.39 -5.40
CA GLU A 163 -24.55 -5.70 -6.24
C GLU A 163 -23.30 -5.35 -5.44
N SER A 164 -23.43 -4.96 -4.17
CA SER A 164 -22.30 -4.70 -3.28
C SER A 164 -21.45 -5.96 -3.06
N LYS A 165 -22.12 -7.09 -2.80
CA LYS A 165 -21.44 -8.39 -2.63
C LYS A 165 -20.74 -8.81 -3.91
N ARG A 166 -21.42 -8.72 -5.07
CA ARG A 166 -20.84 -9.04 -6.38
C ARG A 166 -19.59 -8.19 -6.68
N ALA A 167 -19.65 -6.89 -6.44
CA ALA A 167 -18.51 -5.99 -6.66
C ALA A 167 -17.33 -6.34 -5.74
N ALA A 168 -17.58 -6.60 -4.45
CA ALA A 168 -16.52 -6.97 -3.49
C ALA A 168 -15.87 -8.30 -3.87
N TRP A 169 -16.67 -9.33 -4.18
CA TRP A 169 -16.14 -10.64 -4.59
C TRP A 169 -15.47 -10.62 -5.96
N ALA A 170 -15.95 -9.80 -6.90
CA ALA A 170 -15.29 -9.60 -8.19
C ALA A 170 -13.90 -8.97 -8.01
N ASN A 171 -13.79 -7.93 -7.17
CA ASN A 171 -12.50 -7.31 -6.85
C ASN A 171 -11.54 -8.27 -6.16
N PHE A 172 -12.04 -9.03 -5.16
CA PHE A 172 -11.24 -10.07 -4.50
C PHE A 172 -10.78 -11.15 -5.49
N GLY A 173 -11.69 -11.68 -6.31
CA GLY A 173 -11.38 -12.70 -7.30
C GLY A 173 -10.35 -12.22 -8.32
N PHE A 174 -10.47 -10.98 -8.81
CA PHE A 174 -9.49 -10.39 -9.71
C PHE A 174 -8.10 -10.31 -9.08
N LYS A 175 -7.99 -9.82 -7.85
CA LYS A 175 -6.70 -9.74 -7.14
C LYS A 175 -6.15 -11.12 -6.75
N LEU A 176 -7.02 -12.09 -6.47
CA LEU A 176 -6.62 -13.47 -6.24
C LEU A 176 -6.03 -14.11 -7.50
N ILE A 177 -6.70 -13.95 -8.65
CA ILE A 177 -6.19 -14.44 -9.93
C ILE A 177 -4.84 -13.80 -10.27
N ASN A 178 -4.73 -12.49 -10.08
CA ASN A 178 -3.47 -11.76 -10.25
C ASN A 178 -2.37 -12.35 -9.36
N GLY A 179 -2.65 -12.57 -8.07
CA GLY A 179 -1.71 -13.20 -7.14
C GLY A 179 -1.30 -14.60 -7.57
N LEU A 180 -2.25 -15.47 -7.94
CA LEU A 180 -1.98 -16.84 -8.38
C LEU A 180 -1.18 -16.89 -9.68
N LEU A 181 -1.40 -15.96 -10.61
CA LEU A 181 -0.70 -15.89 -11.88
C LEU A 181 0.75 -15.41 -11.71
N PHE A 182 0.95 -14.35 -10.94
CA PHE A 182 2.26 -13.69 -10.83
C PHE A 182 3.12 -14.19 -9.68
N LEU A 183 2.56 -14.87 -8.67
CA LEU A 183 3.36 -15.43 -7.59
C LEU A 183 4.35 -16.51 -8.08
N PRO A 184 4.00 -17.45 -8.97
CA PRO A 184 4.99 -18.34 -9.57
C PRO A 184 6.03 -17.62 -10.46
N LEU A 185 5.62 -16.49 -11.05
CA LEU A 185 6.45 -15.67 -11.93
C LEU A 185 7.17 -14.53 -11.18
N TYR A 186 7.27 -14.60 -9.85
CA TYR A 186 7.82 -13.49 -9.05
C TYR A 186 9.27 -13.15 -9.44
N ARG A 187 10.11 -14.14 -9.78
CA ARG A 187 11.51 -13.89 -10.18
C ARG A 187 11.62 -13.07 -11.48
N PRO A 188 11.05 -13.48 -12.61
CA PRO A 188 11.11 -12.65 -13.82
C PRO A 188 10.41 -11.30 -13.64
N SER A 189 9.31 -11.25 -12.90
CA SER A 189 8.63 -9.99 -12.57
C SER A 189 9.52 -9.06 -11.75
N THR A 190 10.25 -9.58 -10.77
CA THR A 190 11.22 -8.81 -9.99
C THR A 190 12.32 -8.27 -10.90
N THR A 191 12.93 -9.10 -11.75
CA THR A 191 13.99 -8.68 -12.69
C THR A 191 13.51 -7.52 -13.57
N PHE A 192 12.28 -7.58 -14.07
CA PHE A 192 11.68 -6.50 -14.84
C PHE A 192 11.54 -5.20 -14.03
N VAL A 193 11.08 -5.29 -12.79
CA VAL A 193 10.91 -4.12 -11.91
C VAL A 193 12.24 -3.52 -11.48
N LEU A 194 13.28 -4.34 -11.29
CA LEU A 194 14.65 -3.89 -10.95
C LEU A 194 15.19 -2.89 -11.96
N TRP A 195 14.86 -3.02 -13.24
CA TRP A 195 15.29 -2.07 -14.28
C TRP A 195 14.61 -0.70 -14.17
N SER A 196 13.50 -0.61 -13.45
CA SER A 196 12.71 0.63 -13.36
C SER A 196 13.31 1.71 -12.46
N SER A 197 14.17 1.36 -11.51
CA SER A 197 14.82 2.28 -10.57
C SER A 197 15.95 1.60 -9.80
N PRO A 198 17.01 2.33 -9.40
CA PRO A 198 18.02 1.81 -8.46
C PRO A 198 17.54 1.78 -7.00
N ASP A 199 16.49 2.49 -6.63
CA ASP A 199 15.96 2.57 -5.27
C ASP A 199 14.85 1.53 -5.05
N LEU A 200 15.01 0.68 -4.03
CA LEU A 200 14.06 -0.41 -3.72
C LEU A 200 12.67 0.12 -3.34
N SER A 201 12.57 1.26 -2.68
CA SER A 201 11.26 1.85 -2.36
C SER A 201 10.51 2.27 -3.62
N ARG A 202 11.23 2.82 -4.60
CA ARG A 202 10.68 3.11 -5.93
C ARG A 202 10.29 1.85 -6.68
N GLN A 203 11.11 0.81 -6.61
CA GLN A 203 10.79 -0.49 -7.22
C GLN A 203 9.50 -1.07 -6.62
N ILE A 204 9.31 -0.99 -5.29
CA ILE A 204 8.07 -1.40 -4.62
C ILE A 204 6.86 -0.61 -5.14
N ALA A 205 7.00 0.71 -5.29
CA ALA A 205 5.94 1.55 -5.85
C ALA A 205 5.62 1.22 -7.31
N ASN A 206 6.65 0.96 -8.13
CA ASN A 206 6.49 0.56 -9.52
C ASN A 206 5.83 -0.81 -9.63
N ALA A 207 6.25 -1.79 -8.82
CA ALA A 207 5.62 -3.08 -8.71
C ALA A 207 4.13 -2.94 -8.35
N HIS A 208 3.81 -2.13 -7.33
CA HIS A 208 2.43 -1.87 -6.96
C HIS A 208 1.63 -1.30 -8.13
N THR A 209 2.19 -0.35 -8.87
CA THR A 209 1.52 0.25 -10.03
C THR A 209 1.24 -0.78 -11.13
N ILE A 210 2.22 -1.62 -11.46
CA ILE A 210 2.10 -2.66 -12.50
C ILE A 210 1.04 -3.69 -12.13
N PHE A 211 1.01 -4.15 -10.89
CA PHE A 211 0.11 -5.22 -10.43
C PHE A 211 -1.23 -4.73 -9.86
N SER A 212 -1.44 -3.41 -9.75
CA SER A 212 -2.73 -2.85 -9.32
C SER A 212 -3.72 -2.68 -10.46
N LEU A 213 -3.23 -2.52 -11.67
CA LEU A 213 -3.99 -2.37 -12.91
C LEU A 213 -4.31 -3.70 -13.55
#